data_18f053ae6cc3fcf0376b55fffa76a3be
#
_entry.id   18f053ae6cc3fcf0376b55fffa76a3be
#
_cell.length_a   1.000
_cell.length_b   1.000
_cell.length_c   1.000
_cell.angle_alpha   90.00
_cell.angle_beta   90.00
_cell.angle_gamma   90.00
#
_symmetry.space_group_name_H-M   'P 1'
#
loop_
_entity.id
_entity.type
_entity.pdbx_description
1 polymer ?
#
loop_
_entity_poly.entity_id
_entity_poly.type
_entity_poly.pdbx_seq_one_letter_code
_entity_poly.pdbx_strand_id
1 'polypeptide(L)'
;KWTQWIFLKLYNSYFDKEKNKARKISDLKIPENLDAIQKKQFIDDQRLAYVDTINVNWCEELGTVLANEEVIGGLSERGGFPVIKKPMKQWVMRITSYSERLLQDLEDLDWPESIKLSQKNWIGKSTGVEISFEVDKNNSISVFTTRPDTIFGATYLVVAPEHPILNSIVSKNQKKAVKDYIEISLTKSD
;
A
#
# COMPACT_ATOMS: atom_id res chain seq x y z
N LYS A 1 14.53 -22.74 -6.71
CA LYS A 1 15.29 -22.49 -7.97
C LYS A 1 14.39 -21.77 -8.99
N TRP A 2 13.24 -22.32 -9.39
CA TRP A 2 12.36 -21.72 -10.39
C TRP A 2 11.69 -20.43 -9.88
N THR A 3 11.20 -20.40 -8.66
CA THR A 3 10.62 -19.20 -8.01
C THR A 3 11.63 -18.05 -7.97
N GLN A 4 12.89 -18.36 -7.61
CA GLN A 4 13.97 -17.36 -7.63
C GLN A 4 14.26 -16.83 -9.02
N TRP A 5 14.19 -17.68 -10.04
CA TRP A 5 14.37 -17.26 -11.43
C TRP A 5 13.25 -16.33 -11.89
N ILE A 6 11.99 -16.65 -11.57
CA ILE A 6 10.84 -15.77 -11.85
C ILE A 6 11.03 -14.42 -11.14
N PHE A 7 11.40 -14.44 -9.86
CA PHE A 7 11.67 -13.23 -9.09
C PHE A 7 12.75 -12.35 -9.76
N LEU A 8 13.86 -12.95 -10.19
CA LEU A 8 14.91 -12.20 -10.88
C LEU A 8 14.44 -11.61 -12.22
N LYS A 9 13.50 -12.27 -12.92
CA LYS A 9 12.87 -11.68 -14.11
C LYS A 9 12.07 -10.43 -13.77
N LEU A 10 11.27 -10.47 -12.68
CA LEU A 10 10.52 -9.30 -12.21
C LEU A 10 11.45 -8.17 -11.74
N TYR A 11 12.47 -8.50 -10.95
CA TYR A 11 13.45 -7.54 -10.47
C TYR A 11 14.19 -6.84 -11.61
N ASN A 12 14.52 -7.54 -12.69
CA ASN A 12 15.19 -7.00 -13.86
C ASN A 12 14.22 -6.45 -14.92
N SER A 13 12.99 -6.13 -14.52
CA SER A 13 11.97 -5.59 -15.42
C SER A 13 11.30 -4.34 -14.82
N TYR A 14 10.76 -3.50 -15.70
CA TYR A 14 9.85 -2.40 -15.38
C TYR A 14 8.59 -2.51 -16.23
N PHE A 15 7.51 -1.83 -15.82
CA PHE A 15 6.29 -1.74 -16.59
C PHE A 15 6.34 -0.55 -17.55
N ASP A 16 6.38 -0.82 -18.84
CA ASP A 16 6.32 0.20 -19.89
C ASP A 16 4.85 0.56 -20.16
N LYS A 17 4.44 1.74 -19.68
CA LYS A 17 3.04 2.22 -19.80
C LYS A 17 2.61 2.45 -21.24
N GLU A 18 3.53 2.89 -22.13
CA GLU A 18 3.20 3.13 -23.54
C GLU A 18 2.94 1.82 -24.28
N LYS A 19 3.72 0.78 -23.95
CA LYS A 19 3.59 -0.55 -24.54
C LYS A 19 2.69 -1.49 -23.76
N ASN A 20 2.20 -1.05 -22.61
CA ASN A 20 1.33 -1.80 -21.70
C ASN A 20 1.88 -3.20 -21.37
N LYS A 21 3.19 -3.33 -21.14
CA LYS A 21 3.86 -4.60 -20.82
C LYS A 21 5.18 -4.43 -20.07
N ALA A 22 5.63 -5.51 -19.44
CA ALA A 22 6.98 -5.54 -18.86
C ALA A 22 8.07 -5.49 -19.93
N ARG A 23 9.13 -4.75 -19.63
CA ARG A 23 10.36 -4.68 -20.40
C ARG A 23 11.57 -4.83 -19.49
N LYS A 24 12.73 -5.15 -20.10
CA LYS A 24 13.98 -5.25 -19.36
C LYS A 24 14.37 -3.90 -18.77
N ILE A 25 14.84 -3.89 -17.55
CA ILE A 25 15.30 -2.66 -16.87
C ILE A 25 16.44 -1.96 -17.63
N SER A 26 17.23 -2.71 -18.41
CA SER A 26 18.27 -2.18 -19.27
C SER A 26 17.75 -1.28 -20.40
N ASP A 27 16.47 -1.44 -20.76
CA ASP A 27 15.83 -0.66 -21.83
C ASP A 27 15.17 0.62 -21.29
N LEU A 28 15.23 0.84 -19.96
CA LEU A 28 14.64 2.01 -19.31
C LEU A 28 15.37 3.27 -19.75
N LYS A 29 14.63 4.24 -20.23
CA LYS A 29 15.15 5.57 -20.55
C LYS A 29 15.34 6.35 -19.24
N ILE A 30 16.61 6.65 -18.94
CA ILE A 30 16.98 7.39 -17.72
C ILE A 30 17.17 8.85 -18.11
N PRO A 31 16.59 9.83 -17.40
CA PRO A 31 16.84 11.24 -17.61
C PRO A 31 18.34 11.58 -17.48
N GLU A 32 18.86 12.39 -18.39
CA GLU A 32 20.30 12.71 -18.45
C GLU A 32 20.78 13.59 -17.30
N ASN A 33 19.89 14.42 -16.76
CA ASN A 33 20.17 15.42 -15.72
C ASN A 33 20.30 14.86 -14.30
N LEU A 34 20.23 13.54 -14.12
CA LEU A 34 20.35 12.88 -12.81
C LEU A 34 21.81 12.56 -12.48
N ASP A 35 22.19 12.75 -11.21
CA ASP A 35 23.45 12.25 -10.69
C ASP A 35 23.44 10.71 -10.49
N ALA A 36 24.55 10.13 -10.07
CA ALA A 36 24.68 8.67 -9.92
C ALA A 36 23.73 8.08 -8.88
N ILE A 37 23.47 8.79 -7.78
CA ILE A 37 22.57 8.35 -6.71
C ILE A 37 21.11 8.44 -7.19
N GLN A 38 20.74 9.54 -7.79
CA GLN A 38 19.43 9.78 -8.35
C GLN A 38 19.10 8.79 -9.48
N LYS A 39 20.06 8.46 -10.36
CA LYS A 39 19.90 7.43 -11.39
C LYS A 39 19.59 6.07 -10.78
N LYS A 40 20.33 5.69 -9.75
CA LYS A 40 20.09 4.42 -9.05
C LYS A 40 18.69 4.39 -8.45
N GLN A 41 18.31 5.44 -7.74
CA GLN A 41 16.97 5.55 -7.13
C GLN A 41 15.88 5.50 -8.19
N PHE A 42 16.02 6.26 -9.28
CA PHE A 42 15.09 6.26 -10.40
C PHE A 42 14.88 4.85 -10.99
N ILE A 43 15.97 4.10 -11.18
CA ILE A 43 15.91 2.71 -11.68
C ILE A 43 15.17 1.82 -10.68
N ASP A 44 15.49 1.91 -9.39
CA ASP A 44 14.89 1.08 -8.34
C ASP A 44 13.38 1.40 -8.18
N ASP A 45 12.97 2.65 -8.37
CA ASP A 45 11.57 3.07 -8.36
C ASP A 45 10.75 2.53 -9.54
N GLN A 46 11.39 2.15 -10.63
CA GLN A 46 10.71 1.55 -11.79
C GLN A 46 10.66 0.02 -11.76
N ARG A 47 11.47 -0.63 -10.93
CA ARG A 47 11.50 -2.10 -10.86
C ARG A 47 10.17 -2.69 -10.44
N LEU A 48 9.80 -3.84 -11.04
CA LEU A 48 8.60 -4.59 -10.66
C LEU A 48 8.73 -5.33 -9.32
N ALA A 49 9.95 -5.55 -8.84
CA ALA A 49 10.21 -6.02 -7.49
C ALA A 49 11.24 -5.10 -6.83
N TYR A 50 11.00 -4.68 -5.61
CA TYR A 50 11.83 -3.74 -4.85
C TYR A 50 11.80 -4.05 -3.36
N VAL A 51 12.70 -3.45 -2.59
CA VAL A 51 12.73 -3.58 -1.12
C VAL A 51 12.08 -2.33 -0.53
N ASP A 52 11.15 -2.56 0.41
CA ASP A 52 10.52 -1.49 1.16
C ASP A 52 10.34 -1.89 2.62
N THR A 53 10.11 -0.91 3.49
CA THR A 53 9.74 -1.14 4.89
C THR A 53 8.24 -1.08 5.02
N ILE A 54 7.62 -2.23 5.19
CA ILE A 54 6.16 -2.37 5.33
C ILE A 54 5.81 -2.96 6.69
N ASN A 55 4.62 -2.63 7.19
CA ASN A 55 4.10 -3.26 8.39
C ASN A 55 3.68 -4.70 8.07
N VAL A 56 4.28 -5.65 8.78
CA VAL A 56 4.02 -7.08 8.64
C VAL A 56 3.44 -7.65 9.93
N ASN A 57 2.69 -8.74 9.80
CA ASN A 57 2.20 -9.49 10.96
C ASN A 57 3.34 -10.37 11.49
N TRP A 58 4.02 -9.93 12.53
CA TRP A 58 5.13 -10.63 13.15
C TRP A 58 4.66 -11.47 14.33
N CYS A 59 4.99 -12.74 14.33
CA CYS A 59 4.79 -13.64 15.45
C CYS A 59 6.15 -14.00 16.07
N GLU A 60 6.41 -13.54 17.29
CA GLU A 60 7.68 -13.76 18.01
C GLU A 60 7.91 -15.25 18.27
N GLU A 61 6.89 -15.96 18.76
CA GLU A 61 6.94 -17.38 19.13
C GLU A 61 7.22 -18.29 17.92
N LEU A 62 6.68 -17.94 16.76
CA LEU A 62 6.93 -18.67 15.52
C LEU A 62 8.20 -18.19 14.79
N GLY A 63 8.73 -17.03 15.17
CA GLY A 63 9.91 -16.41 14.55
C GLY A 63 9.72 -16.08 13.07
N THR A 64 8.50 -15.76 12.64
CA THR A 64 8.18 -15.53 11.23
C THR A 64 7.11 -14.47 11.02
N VAL A 65 7.05 -13.97 9.79
CA VAL A 65 5.97 -13.12 9.28
C VAL A 65 4.83 -14.01 8.81
N LEU A 66 3.60 -13.61 9.15
CA LEU A 66 2.37 -14.31 8.81
C LEU A 66 1.57 -13.54 7.75
N ALA A 67 0.91 -14.24 6.85
CA ALA A 67 -0.09 -13.66 5.96
C ALA A 67 -1.33 -13.23 6.75
N ASN A 68 -2.15 -12.35 6.17
CA ASN A 68 -3.36 -11.86 6.86
C ASN A 68 -4.32 -13.00 7.20
N GLU A 69 -4.40 -14.01 6.34
CA GLU A 69 -5.26 -15.18 6.51
C GLU A 69 -4.80 -16.09 7.65
N GLU A 70 -3.54 -16.01 8.06
CA GLU A 70 -2.94 -16.77 9.16
C GLU A 70 -3.10 -16.08 10.52
N VAL A 71 -3.79 -14.92 10.56
CA VAL A 71 -4.02 -14.15 11.79
C VAL A 71 -5.53 -14.08 12.07
N ILE A 72 -5.95 -14.68 13.17
CA ILE A 72 -7.35 -14.73 13.59
C ILE A 72 -7.48 -14.07 14.95
N GLY A 73 -8.20 -12.96 15.05
CA GLY A 73 -8.41 -12.25 16.31
C GLY A 73 -7.11 -11.78 16.99
N GLY A 74 -6.07 -11.41 16.19
CA GLY A 74 -4.76 -10.98 16.70
C GLY A 74 -3.83 -12.13 17.13
N LEU A 75 -4.23 -13.37 16.89
CA LEU A 75 -3.46 -14.56 17.19
C LEU A 75 -3.10 -15.32 15.92
N SER A 76 -1.98 -16.04 15.94
CA SER A 76 -1.58 -16.94 14.84
C SER A 76 -2.53 -18.14 14.76
N GLU A 77 -3.00 -18.50 13.57
CA GLU A 77 -3.80 -19.70 13.34
C GLU A 77 -3.08 -20.94 13.89
N ARG A 78 -1.78 -21.01 13.64
CA ARG A 78 -0.93 -22.07 14.17
C ARG A 78 -0.39 -21.72 15.53
N GLY A 79 -0.87 -22.38 16.57
CA GLY A 79 -0.39 -22.30 17.95
C GLY A 79 -1.06 -21.24 18.82
N GLY A 80 -1.88 -20.34 18.24
CA GLY A 80 -2.62 -19.33 19.00
C GLY A 80 -1.73 -18.29 19.69
N PHE A 81 -0.57 -17.97 19.11
CA PHE A 81 0.39 -17.02 19.67
C PHE A 81 0.06 -15.58 19.30
N PRO A 82 0.38 -14.60 20.16
CA PRO A 82 0.17 -13.18 19.85
C PRO A 82 0.90 -12.75 18.58
N VAL A 83 0.22 -11.95 17.74
CA VAL A 83 0.76 -11.37 16.52
C VAL A 83 0.74 -9.85 16.65
N ILE A 84 1.86 -9.22 16.30
CA ILE A 84 2.01 -7.77 16.34
C ILE A 84 2.32 -7.22 14.94
N LYS A 85 1.83 -6.01 14.64
CA LYS A 85 2.25 -5.29 13.44
C LYS A 85 3.63 -4.65 13.68
N LYS A 86 4.61 -5.02 12.87
CA LYS A 86 5.99 -4.55 12.99
C LYS A 86 6.53 -4.07 11.64
N PRO A 87 7.13 -2.87 11.55
CA PRO A 87 7.78 -2.44 10.33
C PRO A 87 9.03 -3.27 10.06
N MET A 88 9.08 -3.93 8.91
CA MET A 88 10.21 -4.76 8.50
C MET A 88 10.53 -4.55 7.02
N LYS A 89 11.81 -4.62 6.67
CA LYS A 89 12.23 -4.64 5.27
C LYS A 89 11.79 -5.93 4.61
N GLN A 90 10.99 -5.77 3.54
CA GLN A 90 10.45 -6.88 2.76
C GLN A 90 10.65 -6.66 1.27
N TRP A 91 10.70 -7.75 0.53
CA TRP A 91 10.54 -7.70 -0.91
C TRP A 91 9.08 -7.44 -1.27
N VAL A 92 8.84 -6.40 -2.05
CA VAL A 92 7.51 -6.00 -2.50
C VAL A 92 7.45 -6.09 -4.01
N MET A 93 6.32 -6.57 -4.55
CA MET A 93 6.05 -6.60 -5.97
C MET A 93 5.08 -5.48 -6.35
N ARG A 94 5.38 -4.76 -7.44
CA ARG A 94 4.58 -3.64 -7.93
C ARG A 94 3.39 -4.14 -8.77
N ILE A 95 2.54 -4.95 -8.14
CA ILE A 95 1.39 -5.61 -8.81
C ILE A 95 0.38 -4.59 -9.35
N THR A 96 0.22 -3.44 -8.69
CA THR A 96 -0.69 -2.38 -9.10
C THR A 96 -0.36 -1.77 -10.46
N SER A 97 0.87 -1.92 -10.95
CA SER A 97 1.24 -1.50 -12.31
C SER A 97 0.45 -2.22 -13.41
N TYR A 98 -0.11 -3.37 -13.10
CA TYR A 98 -0.89 -4.19 -14.04
C TYR A 98 -2.41 -4.07 -13.83
N SER A 99 -2.87 -3.34 -12.82
CA SER A 99 -4.30 -3.30 -12.46
C SER A 99 -5.19 -2.87 -13.62
N GLU A 100 -4.82 -1.81 -14.34
CA GLU A 100 -5.59 -1.32 -15.47
C GLU A 100 -5.62 -2.33 -16.63
N ARG A 101 -4.46 -2.92 -16.93
CA ARG A 101 -4.35 -3.94 -17.96
C ARG A 101 -5.16 -5.18 -17.62
N LEU A 102 -5.09 -5.65 -16.37
CA LEU A 102 -5.88 -6.81 -15.93
C LEU A 102 -7.39 -6.56 -16.10
N LEU A 103 -7.88 -5.35 -15.79
CA LEU A 103 -9.27 -4.99 -16.00
C LEU A 103 -9.67 -5.00 -17.49
N GLN A 104 -8.78 -4.48 -18.36
CA GLN A 104 -9.02 -4.46 -19.80
C GLN A 104 -9.03 -5.87 -20.40
N ASP A 105 -8.02 -6.68 -20.04
CA ASP A 105 -7.84 -8.03 -20.54
C ASP A 105 -9.01 -8.97 -20.13
N LEU A 106 -9.76 -8.65 -19.04
CA LEU A 106 -10.95 -9.41 -18.65
C LEU A 106 -12.08 -9.38 -19.69
N GLU A 107 -12.17 -8.30 -20.48
CA GLU A 107 -13.25 -8.18 -21.48
C GLU A 107 -13.10 -9.19 -22.62
N ASP A 108 -11.85 -9.52 -22.96
CA ASP A 108 -11.53 -10.46 -24.05
C ASP A 108 -11.58 -11.94 -23.63
N LEU A 109 -11.81 -12.22 -22.34
CA LEU A 109 -11.87 -13.60 -21.85
C LEU A 109 -13.27 -14.18 -22.00
N ASP A 110 -13.33 -15.43 -22.46
CA ASP A 110 -14.58 -16.23 -22.47
C ASP A 110 -14.82 -16.87 -21.11
N TRP A 111 -15.03 -16.02 -20.10
CA TRP A 111 -15.33 -16.41 -18.72
C TRP A 111 -16.76 -16.03 -18.32
N PRO A 112 -17.37 -16.80 -17.38
CA PRO A 112 -18.66 -16.42 -16.80
C PRO A 112 -18.60 -15.02 -16.19
N GLU A 113 -19.68 -14.23 -16.39
CA GLU A 113 -19.74 -12.84 -15.90
C GLU A 113 -19.54 -12.72 -14.37
N SER A 114 -19.99 -13.72 -13.62
CA SER A 114 -19.77 -13.76 -12.16
C SER A 114 -18.29 -13.79 -11.78
N ILE A 115 -17.48 -14.50 -12.57
CA ILE A 115 -16.02 -14.58 -12.36
C ILE A 115 -15.37 -13.24 -12.75
N LYS A 116 -15.75 -12.67 -13.90
CA LYS A 116 -15.25 -11.35 -14.32
C LYS A 116 -15.58 -10.28 -13.28
N LEU A 117 -16.81 -10.28 -12.76
CA LEU A 117 -17.24 -9.34 -11.72
C LEU A 117 -16.43 -9.51 -10.43
N SER A 118 -16.18 -10.75 -10.02
CA SER A 118 -15.33 -11.02 -8.84
C SER A 118 -13.92 -10.48 -9.00
N GLN A 119 -13.32 -10.64 -10.19
CA GLN A 119 -12.00 -10.09 -10.50
C GLN A 119 -12.00 -8.56 -10.51
N LYS A 120 -13.01 -7.93 -11.13
CA LYS A 120 -13.18 -6.47 -11.13
C LYS A 120 -13.32 -5.91 -9.72
N ASN A 121 -14.13 -6.55 -8.89
CA ASN A 121 -14.32 -6.16 -7.48
C ASN A 121 -13.04 -6.35 -6.64
N TRP A 122 -12.27 -7.40 -6.91
CA TRP A 122 -10.99 -7.63 -6.23
C TRP A 122 -9.96 -6.55 -6.55
N ILE A 123 -9.84 -6.14 -7.82
CA ILE A 123 -8.97 -5.05 -8.24
C ILE A 123 -9.45 -3.71 -7.66
N GLY A 124 -10.77 -3.51 -7.56
CA GLY A 124 -11.39 -2.41 -6.83
C GLY A 124 -11.08 -1.03 -7.43
N LYS A 125 -11.04 -0.91 -8.77
CA LYS A 125 -10.87 0.41 -9.41
C LYS A 125 -11.99 1.35 -8.99
N SER A 126 -11.63 2.47 -8.38
CA SER A 126 -12.55 3.54 -8.03
C SER A 126 -12.10 4.87 -8.66
N THR A 127 -13.08 5.70 -9.01
CA THR A 127 -12.83 7.06 -9.51
C THR A 127 -13.40 8.04 -8.51
N GLY A 128 -12.62 9.05 -8.15
CA GLY A 128 -13.03 10.04 -7.17
C GLY A 128 -12.18 11.29 -7.26
N VAL A 129 -12.25 12.09 -6.22
CA VAL A 129 -11.58 13.38 -6.10
C VAL A 129 -10.74 13.40 -4.82
N GLU A 130 -9.58 13.98 -4.90
CA GLU A 130 -8.77 14.31 -3.73
C GLU A 130 -9.15 15.69 -3.23
N ILE A 131 -9.45 15.79 -1.94
CA ILE A 131 -9.88 17.04 -1.27
C ILE A 131 -8.90 17.32 -0.16
N SER A 132 -8.35 18.53 -0.14
CA SER A 132 -7.45 18.99 0.92
C SER A 132 -8.22 19.81 1.95
N PHE A 133 -8.13 19.39 3.21
CA PHE A 133 -8.65 20.13 4.37
C PHE A 133 -7.52 20.87 5.06
N GLU A 134 -7.61 22.18 5.15
CA GLU A 134 -6.69 22.99 5.94
C GLU A 134 -6.99 22.82 7.42
N VAL A 135 -6.01 22.33 8.19
CA VAL A 135 -6.10 22.15 9.64
C VAL A 135 -5.61 23.43 10.35
N ASP A 136 -4.47 23.93 9.88
CA ASP A 136 -3.88 25.19 10.31
C ASP A 136 -3.00 25.75 9.17
N LYS A 137 -2.29 26.89 9.44
CA LYS A 137 -1.45 27.57 8.43
C LYS A 137 -0.35 26.67 7.80
N ASN A 138 0.06 25.60 8.48
CA ASN A 138 1.18 24.77 8.09
C ASN A 138 0.79 23.31 7.80
N ASN A 139 -0.42 22.91 8.18
CA ASN A 139 -0.87 21.52 8.08
C ASN A 139 -2.16 21.42 7.29
N SER A 140 -2.19 20.49 6.35
CA SER A 140 -3.39 20.08 5.63
C SER A 140 -3.51 18.56 5.61
N ILE A 141 -4.73 18.06 5.51
CA ILE A 141 -5.04 16.66 5.38
C ILE A 141 -5.72 16.46 4.03
N SER A 142 -5.13 15.62 3.18
CA SER A 142 -5.70 15.24 1.91
C SER A 142 -6.48 13.94 2.07
N VAL A 143 -7.71 13.92 1.57
CA VAL A 143 -8.59 12.75 1.60
C VAL A 143 -9.11 12.45 0.21
N PHE A 144 -9.18 11.17 -0.13
CA PHE A 144 -9.81 10.71 -1.36
C PHE A 144 -11.28 10.36 -1.09
N THR A 145 -12.19 10.81 -1.96
CA THR A 145 -13.60 10.44 -1.89
C THR A 145 -14.17 10.12 -3.27
N THR A 146 -15.03 9.12 -3.34
CA THR A 146 -15.85 8.83 -4.52
C THR A 146 -17.15 9.63 -4.54
N ARG A 147 -17.47 10.35 -3.46
CA ARG A 147 -18.68 11.14 -3.28
C ARG A 147 -18.37 12.59 -2.89
N PRO A 148 -17.75 13.37 -3.81
CA PRO A 148 -17.41 14.78 -3.52
C PRO A 148 -18.65 15.65 -3.27
N ASP A 149 -19.80 15.26 -3.77
CA ASP A 149 -21.09 15.92 -3.55
C ASP A 149 -21.51 15.99 -2.07
N THR A 150 -21.01 15.08 -1.23
CA THR A 150 -21.36 15.01 0.20
C THR A 150 -20.51 15.93 1.09
N ILE A 151 -19.48 16.59 0.54
CA ILE A 151 -18.53 17.39 1.34
C ILE A 151 -19.17 18.52 2.13
N PHE A 152 -20.24 19.11 1.59
CA PHE A 152 -20.95 20.21 2.25
C PHE A 152 -21.67 19.79 3.53
N GLY A 153 -21.83 18.48 3.77
CA GLY A 153 -22.36 17.91 5.00
C GLY A 153 -21.29 17.53 6.02
N ALA A 154 -19.99 17.66 5.67
CA ALA A 154 -18.91 17.28 6.57
C ALA A 154 -18.74 18.32 7.70
N THR A 155 -18.89 17.87 8.95
CA THR A 155 -18.75 18.71 10.14
C THR A 155 -17.51 18.38 10.97
N TYR A 156 -16.85 17.25 10.69
CA TYR A 156 -15.60 16.83 11.34
C TYR A 156 -14.82 15.91 10.42
N LEU A 157 -13.53 15.75 10.71
CA LEU A 157 -12.62 14.84 10.02
C LEU A 157 -12.03 13.87 11.02
N VAL A 158 -12.10 12.57 10.71
CA VAL A 158 -11.52 11.50 11.52
C VAL A 158 -10.16 11.12 10.95
N VAL A 159 -9.17 11.02 11.83
CA VAL A 159 -7.78 10.66 11.47
C VAL A 159 -7.41 9.37 12.17
N ALA A 160 -6.76 8.46 11.44
CA ALA A 160 -6.29 7.20 12.01
C ALA A 160 -5.24 7.44 13.11
N PRO A 161 -5.22 6.60 14.18
CA PRO A 161 -4.27 6.76 15.29
C PRO A 161 -2.80 6.74 14.88
N GLU A 162 -2.49 6.05 13.79
CA GLU A 162 -1.13 5.90 13.25
C GLU A 162 -0.70 7.07 12.33
N HIS A 163 -1.61 7.97 12.03
CA HIS A 163 -1.34 9.04 11.06
C HIS A 163 -0.27 10.02 11.58
N PRO A 164 0.80 10.27 10.84
CA PRO A 164 1.95 11.06 11.30
C PRO A 164 1.60 12.51 11.63
N ILE A 165 0.52 13.06 11.07
CA ILE A 165 0.07 14.44 11.30
C ILE A 165 -0.34 14.68 12.75
N LEU A 166 -0.74 13.65 13.50
CA LEU A 166 -1.18 13.78 14.89
C LEU A 166 -0.12 14.44 15.77
N ASN A 167 1.16 14.18 15.50
CA ASN A 167 2.26 14.80 16.25
C ASN A 167 2.29 16.32 16.15
N SER A 168 1.78 16.89 15.05
CA SER A 168 1.78 18.33 14.79
C SER A 168 0.48 19.03 15.16
N ILE A 169 -0.68 18.35 15.05
CA ILE A 169 -2.00 18.97 15.23
C ILE A 169 -2.61 18.77 16.62
N VAL A 170 -2.14 17.77 17.39
CA VAL A 170 -2.69 17.49 18.71
C VAL A 170 -2.39 18.63 19.69
N SER A 171 -3.43 19.22 20.30
CA SER A 171 -3.30 20.25 21.30
C SER A 171 -2.56 19.76 22.56
N LYS A 172 -1.87 20.68 23.25
CA LYS A 172 -1.09 20.33 24.47
C LYS A 172 -1.94 19.62 25.53
N ASN A 173 -3.20 19.99 25.66
CA ASN A 173 -4.12 19.43 26.66
C ASN A 173 -4.58 18.02 26.32
N GLN A 174 -4.56 17.63 25.04
CA GLN A 174 -5.01 16.32 24.56
C GLN A 174 -3.87 15.33 24.31
N LYS A 175 -2.61 15.76 24.39
CA LYS A 175 -1.45 14.90 24.07
C LYS A 175 -1.46 13.58 24.82
N LYS A 176 -1.77 13.61 26.12
CA LYS A 176 -1.79 12.40 26.94
C LYS A 176 -2.93 11.46 26.51
N ALA A 177 -4.15 11.97 26.39
CA ALA A 177 -5.30 11.15 26.00
C ALA A 177 -5.13 10.54 24.60
N VAL A 178 -4.60 11.30 23.65
CA VAL A 178 -4.32 10.79 22.29
C VAL A 178 -3.22 9.72 22.30
N LYS A 179 -2.15 9.91 23.08
CA LYS A 179 -1.09 8.92 23.21
C LYS A 179 -1.60 7.61 23.82
N ASP A 180 -2.34 7.70 24.91
CA ASP A 180 -2.95 6.54 25.59
C ASP A 180 -3.89 5.80 24.60
N TYR A 181 -4.65 6.52 23.78
CA TYR A 181 -5.53 5.92 22.76
C TYR A 181 -4.73 5.22 21.64
N ILE A 182 -3.65 5.82 21.17
CA ILE A 182 -2.76 5.22 20.16
C ILE A 182 -2.21 3.89 20.68
N GLU A 183 -1.72 3.86 21.92
CA GLU A 183 -1.19 2.64 22.54
C GLU A 183 -2.26 1.53 22.64
N ILE A 184 -3.50 1.88 22.99
CA ILE A 184 -4.62 0.93 23.03
C ILE A 184 -4.98 0.46 21.61
N SER A 185 -4.97 1.34 20.62
CA SER A 185 -5.34 0.98 19.24
C SER A 185 -4.34 0.03 18.57
N LEU A 186 -3.06 0.10 18.92
CA LEU A 186 -2.03 -0.82 18.43
C LEU A 186 -2.25 -2.28 18.85
N THR A 187 -3.05 -2.50 19.92
CA THR A 187 -3.36 -3.84 20.41
C THR A 187 -4.69 -4.39 19.87
N LYS A 188 -5.47 -3.56 19.16
CA LYS A 188 -6.74 -4.00 18.55
C LYS A 188 -6.48 -4.64 17.20
N SER A 189 -7.21 -5.72 16.91
CA SER A 189 -7.31 -6.23 15.53
C SER A 189 -8.18 -5.29 14.69
N ASP A 190 -7.88 -5.24 13.41
CA ASP A 190 -8.72 -4.56 12.41
C ASP A 190 -10.10 -5.20 12.31
#